data_75bb5e28711d60815a49a32f6e48559f
#
_entry.id   75bb5e28711d60815a49a32f6e48559f
#
_cell.length_a   1.000
_cell.length_b   1.000
_cell.length_c   1.000
_cell.angle_alpha   90.00
_cell.angle_beta   90.00
_cell.angle_gamma   90.00
#
_symmetry.space_group_name_H-M   'P 1'
#
loop_
_entity.id
_entity.type
_entity.pdbx_description
1 polymer ?
#
loop_
_entity_poly.entity_id
_entity_poly.type
_entity_poly.pdbx_seq_one_letter_code
_entity_poly.pdbx_strand_id
1 'polypeptide(L)'
;YHWFTETDGIAWSPNMEAVIGCKPEAAASGRAYANLLDGDNITSRYDTVMRSHAVDEGEGVAFQIEYLFRPDGRTGRRAVWLEDRGKWYVGKNGRPAEVFGTIRRIDDRHSRDQHLSFLGNCDPLTGLMNRGRLAEALGETLSTANREQSNCAFLIAAVNNLPVVNEAYGFEVADEVIVALSRRLRQVVR
;
A
#
# COMPACT_ATOMS: atom_id res chain seq x y z
N TYR A 1 22.43 -3.70 -4.84
CA TYR A 1 22.47 -3.90 -6.29
C TYR A 1 23.18 -2.76 -7.01
N HIS A 2 23.63 -3.05 -8.24
CA HIS A 2 24.16 -2.08 -9.17
C HIS A 2 23.46 -2.28 -10.52
N TRP A 3 22.76 -1.26 -11.01
CA TRP A 3 22.04 -1.28 -12.30
C TRP A 3 22.75 -0.38 -13.30
N PHE A 4 23.17 -0.95 -14.41
CA PHE A 4 23.77 -0.27 -15.56
C PHE A 4 22.66 0.06 -16.57
N THR A 5 22.24 1.30 -16.66
CA THR A 5 21.06 1.68 -17.44
C THR A 5 21.27 1.54 -18.96
N GLU A 6 22.50 1.69 -19.46
CA GLU A 6 22.82 1.56 -20.89
C GLU A 6 22.66 0.11 -21.39
N THR A 7 23.06 -0.86 -20.59
CA THR A 7 22.93 -2.31 -20.92
C THR A 7 21.67 -2.93 -20.33
N ASP A 8 20.98 -2.18 -19.49
CA ASP A 8 19.86 -2.62 -18.65
C ASP A 8 20.22 -3.76 -17.66
N GLY A 9 21.50 -4.11 -17.52
CA GLY A 9 21.95 -5.18 -16.63
C GLY A 9 21.95 -4.79 -15.15
N ILE A 10 21.51 -5.71 -14.29
CA ILE A 10 21.55 -5.52 -12.83
C ILE A 10 22.48 -6.57 -12.22
N ALA A 11 23.52 -6.11 -11.53
CA ALA A 11 24.35 -6.94 -10.66
C ALA A 11 23.76 -6.97 -9.26
N TRP A 12 23.46 -8.15 -8.75
CA TRP A 12 22.87 -8.36 -7.43
C TRP A 12 23.92 -8.83 -6.42
N SER A 13 23.71 -8.47 -5.16
CA SER A 13 24.47 -9.05 -4.04
C SER A 13 24.04 -10.50 -3.78
N PRO A 14 24.91 -11.36 -3.19
CA PRO A 14 24.62 -12.78 -2.98
C PRO A 14 23.37 -13.06 -2.10
N ASN A 15 22.95 -12.10 -1.29
CA ASN A 15 21.79 -12.25 -0.40
C ASN A 15 20.45 -11.83 -1.05
N MET A 16 20.43 -11.50 -2.32
CA MET A 16 19.24 -11.00 -3.03
C MET A 16 18.05 -11.96 -2.91
N GLU A 17 18.26 -13.24 -3.16
CA GLU A 17 17.20 -14.26 -3.09
C GLU A 17 16.56 -14.35 -1.70
N ALA A 18 17.37 -14.26 -0.65
CA ALA A 18 16.88 -14.29 0.73
C ALA A 18 16.02 -13.06 1.08
N VAL A 19 16.33 -11.90 0.50
CA VAL A 19 15.63 -10.63 0.78
C VAL A 19 14.36 -10.50 -0.05
N ILE A 20 14.44 -10.65 -1.37
CA ILE A 20 13.31 -10.36 -2.26
C ILE A 20 12.55 -11.60 -2.73
N GLY A 21 13.10 -12.79 -2.50
CA GLY A 21 12.43 -14.07 -2.69
C GLY A 21 12.37 -14.57 -4.12
N CYS A 22 13.17 -14.02 -5.05
CA CYS A 22 13.37 -14.56 -6.39
C CYS A 22 14.86 -14.71 -6.70
N LYS A 23 15.19 -15.58 -7.66
CA LYS A 23 16.57 -15.79 -8.10
C LYS A 23 17.10 -14.59 -8.88
N PRO A 24 18.43 -14.31 -8.82
CA PRO A 24 19.03 -13.18 -9.54
C PRO A 24 18.76 -13.18 -11.06
N GLU A 25 18.67 -14.37 -11.67
CA GLU A 25 18.42 -14.52 -13.10
C GLU A 25 17.04 -14.00 -13.51
N ALA A 26 16.04 -14.12 -12.63
CA ALA A 26 14.68 -13.62 -12.88
C ALA A 26 14.58 -12.08 -12.87
N ALA A 27 15.59 -11.42 -12.31
CA ALA A 27 15.67 -9.97 -12.17
C ALA A 27 17.01 -9.41 -12.68
N ALA A 28 17.61 -10.08 -13.69
CA ALA A 28 18.94 -9.73 -14.19
C ALA A 28 19.00 -8.43 -14.99
N SER A 29 17.86 -7.84 -15.32
CA SER A 29 17.77 -6.54 -16.01
C SER A 29 16.69 -5.66 -15.37
N GLY A 30 16.78 -4.34 -15.62
CA GLY A 30 15.77 -3.38 -15.18
C GLY A 30 14.37 -3.73 -15.67
N ARG A 31 14.27 -4.16 -16.96
CA ARG A 31 13.01 -4.63 -17.55
C ARG A 31 12.50 -5.91 -16.89
N ALA A 32 13.37 -6.90 -16.67
CA ALA A 32 12.99 -8.14 -15.99
C ALA A 32 12.50 -7.86 -14.58
N TYR A 33 13.20 -7.00 -13.83
CA TYR A 33 12.79 -6.56 -12.52
C TYR A 33 11.43 -5.83 -12.53
N ALA A 34 11.23 -4.91 -13.49
CA ALA A 34 9.98 -4.16 -13.62
C ALA A 34 8.77 -5.07 -13.90
N ASN A 35 8.96 -6.20 -14.58
CA ASN A 35 7.92 -7.20 -14.82
C ASN A 35 7.48 -7.96 -13.55
N LEU A 36 8.27 -7.89 -12.48
CA LEU A 36 7.96 -8.47 -11.18
C LEU A 36 7.29 -7.47 -10.23
N LEU A 37 7.13 -6.21 -10.64
CA LEU A 37 6.38 -5.22 -9.87
C LEU A 37 4.88 -5.45 -10.00
N ASP A 38 4.15 -5.20 -8.92
CA ASP A 38 2.70 -5.19 -8.94
C ASP A 38 2.17 -4.08 -9.85
N GLY A 39 1.07 -4.34 -10.56
CA GLY A 39 0.48 -3.39 -11.50
C GLY A 39 -0.11 -2.14 -10.85
N ASP A 40 -0.46 -2.22 -9.58
CA ASP A 40 -1.07 -1.13 -8.80
C ASP A 40 -0.04 -0.18 -8.17
N ASN A 41 1.27 -0.43 -8.38
CA ASN A 41 2.29 0.50 -7.90
C ASN A 41 2.19 1.85 -8.60
N ILE A 42 2.17 2.93 -7.83
CA ILE A 42 2.12 4.32 -8.31
C ILE A 42 3.43 4.71 -9.02
N THR A 43 4.55 4.15 -8.60
CA THR A 43 5.88 4.45 -9.13
C THR A 43 6.74 3.19 -9.24
N SER A 44 7.80 3.28 -10.02
CA SER A 44 8.80 2.24 -10.17
C SER A 44 10.21 2.84 -10.05
N ARG A 45 11.23 1.99 -9.83
CA ARG A 45 12.63 2.42 -9.92
C ARG A 45 12.92 3.08 -11.25
N TYR A 46 12.43 2.51 -12.34
CA TYR A 46 12.61 3.05 -13.67
C TYR A 46 12.06 4.48 -13.78
N ASP A 47 10.83 4.71 -13.35
CA ASP A 47 10.21 6.04 -13.42
C ASP A 47 10.96 7.04 -12.53
N THR A 48 11.34 6.64 -11.33
CA THR A 48 12.05 7.50 -10.36
C THR A 48 13.44 7.91 -10.86
N VAL A 49 14.15 7.01 -11.52
CA VAL A 49 15.50 7.26 -12.01
C VAL A 49 15.48 7.90 -13.40
N MET A 50 14.84 7.24 -14.38
CA MET A 50 14.93 7.62 -15.79
C MET A 50 14.06 8.82 -16.18
N ARG A 51 13.03 9.11 -15.40
CA ARG A 51 12.15 10.28 -15.57
C ARG A 51 12.39 11.38 -14.53
N SER A 52 13.47 11.26 -13.76
CA SER A 52 13.88 12.28 -12.81
C SER A 52 14.19 13.60 -13.53
N HIS A 53 13.72 14.72 -12.96
CA HIS A 53 14.12 16.07 -13.36
C HIS A 53 15.30 16.61 -12.54
N ALA A 54 15.81 15.82 -11.59
CA ALA A 54 16.96 16.21 -10.79
C ALA A 54 18.24 16.16 -11.64
N VAL A 55 19.18 17.04 -11.33
CA VAL A 55 20.49 17.11 -11.99
C VAL A 55 21.53 16.55 -11.03
N ASP A 56 22.39 15.66 -11.54
CA ASP A 56 23.54 15.16 -10.77
C ASP A 56 24.74 16.13 -10.97
N GLU A 57 25.12 16.77 -9.89
CA GLU A 57 26.29 17.69 -9.84
C GLU A 57 27.61 16.96 -9.50
N GLY A 58 27.62 15.63 -9.56
CA GLY A 58 28.80 14.79 -9.28
C GLY A 58 28.70 13.97 -7.99
N GLU A 59 27.74 14.27 -7.11
CA GLU A 59 27.52 13.54 -5.85
C GLU A 59 26.49 12.41 -5.96
N GLY A 60 25.88 12.25 -7.13
CA GLY A 60 24.76 11.35 -7.40
C GLY A 60 23.44 11.87 -6.82
N VAL A 61 22.35 11.55 -7.46
CA VAL A 61 21.00 11.91 -7.03
C VAL A 61 20.40 10.78 -6.21
N ALA A 62 20.08 11.06 -4.95
CA ALA A 62 19.47 10.10 -4.04
C ALA A 62 18.00 9.89 -4.36
N PHE A 63 17.49 8.67 -4.17
CA PHE A 63 16.08 8.34 -4.22
C PHE A 63 15.70 7.33 -3.13
N GLN A 64 14.43 7.34 -2.79
CA GLN A 64 13.81 6.36 -1.90
C GLN A 64 12.38 6.14 -2.36
N ILE A 65 12.01 4.89 -2.57
CA ILE A 65 10.67 4.47 -2.99
C ILE A 65 10.25 3.19 -2.27
N GLU A 66 8.96 3.00 -2.15
CA GLU A 66 8.35 1.78 -1.63
C GLU A 66 7.39 1.23 -2.68
N TYR A 67 7.40 -0.07 -2.89
CA TYR A 67 6.53 -0.73 -3.86
C TYR A 67 6.27 -2.19 -3.50
N LEU A 68 5.17 -2.71 -4.04
CA LEU A 68 4.79 -4.10 -3.94
C LEU A 68 5.47 -4.89 -5.06
N PHE A 69 6.17 -5.95 -4.69
CA PHE A 69 6.93 -6.82 -5.58
C PHE A 69 6.34 -8.24 -5.55
N ARG A 70 6.26 -8.88 -6.72
CA ARG A 70 5.74 -10.24 -6.89
C ARG A 70 6.86 -11.18 -7.36
N PRO A 71 7.52 -11.89 -6.44
CA PRO A 71 8.67 -12.76 -6.78
C PRO A 71 8.33 -13.85 -7.80
N ASP A 72 7.07 -14.30 -7.83
CA ASP A 72 6.59 -15.37 -8.71
C ASP A 72 5.95 -14.83 -10.01
N GLY A 73 6.16 -13.54 -10.33
CA GLY A 73 5.56 -12.85 -11.47
C GLY A 73 4.21 -12.20 -11.15
N ARG A 74 3.70 -11.38 -12.07
CA ARG A 74 2.48 -10.56 -11.86
C ARG A 74 1.24 -11.34 -11.47
N THR A 75 1.11 -12.60 -11.89
CA THR A 75 0.00 -13.48 -11.56
C THR A 75 0.26 -14.33 -10.32
N GLY A 76 1.46 -14.26 -9.76
CA GLY A 76 1.85 -14.98 -8.55
C GLY A 76 1.06 -14.52 -7.33
N ARG A 77 0.77 -15.46 -6.41
CA ARG A 77 0.04 -15.14 -5.17
C ARG A 77 0.89 -14.43 -4.13
N ARG A 78 2.21 -14.67 -4.17
CA ARG A 78 3.13 -14.07 -3.20
C ARG A 78 3.43 -12.64 -3.58
N ALA A 79 3.29 -11.73 -2.63
CA ALA A 79 3.64 -10.34 -2.75
C ALA A 79 4.44 -9.91 -1.52
N VAL A 80 5.43 -9.05 -1.72
CA VAL A 80 6.29 -8.53 -0.64
C VAL A 80 6.46 -7.02 -0.82
N TRP A 81 6.37 -6.28 0.27
CA TRP A 81 6.65 -4.86 0.26
C TRP A 81 8.16 -4.62 0.37
N LEU A 82 8.67 -3.87 -0.58
CA LEU A 82 10.09 -3.52 -0.66
C LEU A 82 10.27 -2.01 -0.55
N GLU A 83 11.26 -1.61 0.24
CA GLU A 83 11.83 -0.26 0.23
C GLU A 83 13.12 -0.32 -0.57
N ASP A 84 13.24 0.57 -1.55
CA ASP A 84 14.38 0.71 -2.44
C ASP A 84 15.00 2.10 -2.25
N ARG A 85 16.22 2.13 -1.79
CA ARG A 85 17.01 3.35 -1.57
C ARG A 85 18.28 3.29 -2.36
N GLY A 86 18.61 4.37 -3.04
CA GLY A 86 19.83 4.42 -3.82
C GLY A 86 20.22 5.80 -4.26
N LYS A 87 21.25 5.81 -5.09
CA LYS A 87 21.69 6.99 -5.86
C LYS A 87 21.88 6.60 -7.30
N TRP A 88 21.53 7.48 -8.21
CA TRP A 88 21.91 7.36 -9.61
C TRP A 88 22.93 8.42 -9.98
N TYR A 89 23.77 8.09 -10.95
CA TYR A 89 24.84 8.94 -11.44
C TYR A 89 24.67 9.18 -12.93
N VAL A 90 24.93 10.42 -13.35
CA VAL A 90 24.82 10.82 -14.75
C VAL A 90 25.96 10.24 -15.59
N GLY A 91 25.62 9.77 -16.79
CA GLY A 91 26.61 9.35 -17.80
C GLY A 91 27.00 10.49 -18.73
N LYS A 92 27.89 10.17 -19.68
CA LYS A 92 28.41 11.12 -20.67
C LYS A 92 27.32 11.76 -21.55
N ASN A 93 26.17 11.11 -21.68
CA ASN A 93 25.03 11.56 -22.47
C ASN A 93 24.05 12.45 -21.70
N GLY A 94 24.36 12.81 -20.44
CA GLY A 94 23.49 13.60 -19.56
C GLY A 94 22.29 12.84 -18.99
N ARG A 95 22.25 11.51 -19.14
CA ARG A 95 21.20 10.64 -18.58
C ARG A 95 21.76 9.77 -17.45
N PRO A 96 20.90 9.27 -16.55
CA PRO A 96 21.34 8.27 -15.58
C PRO A 96 22.01 7.09 -16.26
N ALA A 97 23.23 6.74 -15.84
CA ALA A 97 24.04 5.66 -16.40
C ALA A 97 24.23 4.51 -15.41
N GLU A 98 24.43 4.84 -14.15
CA GLU A 98 24.67 3.87 -13.10
C GLU A 98 23.76 4.16 -11.90
N VAL A 99 23.23 3.10 -11.30
CA VAL A 99 22.36 3.18 -10.13
C VAL A 99 22.84 2.20 -9.07
N PHE A 100 23.23 2.71 -7.93
CA PHE A 100 23.57 1.90 -6.77
C PHE A 100 22.45 1.99 -5.73
N GLY A 101 22.02 0.85 -5.24
CA GLY A 101 20.95 0.85 -4.26
C GLY A 101 20.93 -0.35 -3.34
N THR A 102 20.14 -0.21 -2.30
CA THR A 102 19.81 -1.27 -1.34
C THR A 102 18.33 -1.51 -1.33
N ILE A 103 17.94 -2.76 -1.26
CA ILE A 103 16.54 -3.17 -1.11
C ILE A 103 16.36 -3.78 0.27
N ARG A 104 15.32 -3.37 0.94
CA ARG A 104 14.90 -3.91 2.23
C ARG A 104 13.45 -4.37 2.16
N ARG A 105 13.17 -5.53 2.73
CA ARG A 105 11.80 -6.00 2.92
C ARG A 105 11.15 -5.26 4.09
N ILE A 106 9.93 -4.75 3.87
CA ILE A 106 9.21 -3.91 4.85
C ILE A 106 7.79 -4.43 5.14
N ASP A 107 7.49 -5.70 4.87
CA ASP A 107 6.17 -6.30 5.10
C ASP A 107 5.66 -6.08 6.53
N ASP A 108 6.52 -6.28 7.54
CA ASP A 108 6.14 -6.11 8.94
C ASP A 108 5.74 -4.67 9.27
N ARG A 109 6.42 -3.69 8.67
CA ARG A 109 6.09 -2.29 8.84
C ARG A 109 4.76 -1.96 8.15
N HIS A 110 4.60 -2.37 6.90
CA HIS A 110 3.36 -2.17 6.15
C HIS A 110 2.16 -2.82 6.83
N SER A 111 2.32 -4.04 7.34
CA SER A 111 1.27 -4.74 8.08
C SER A 111 0.91 -4.01 9.37
N ARG A 112 1.89 -3.46 10.10
CA ARG A 112 1.65 -2.64 11.31
C ARG A 112 0.95 -1.33 10.97
N ASP A 113 1.42 -0.62 9.95
CA ASP A 113 0.85 0.67 9.54
C ASP A 113 -0.59 0.49 9.03
N GLN A 114 -0.87 -0.59 8.27
CA GLN A 114 -2.24 -0.96 7.88
C GLN A 114 -3.10 -1.32 9.08
N HIS A 115 -2.56 -2.07 10.04
CA HIS A 115 -3.29 -2.43 11.25
C HIS A 115 -3.58 -1.20 12.12
N LEU A 116 -2.61 -0.31 12.31
CA LEU A 116 -2.81 0.96 13.02
C LEU A 116 -3.80 1.86 12.30
N SER A 117 -3.73 1.96 10.97
CA SER A 117 -4.71 2.69 10.17
C SER A 117 -6.11 2.09 10.28
N PHE A 118 -6.21 0.76 10.27
CA PHE A 118 -7.49 0.07 10.49
C PHE A 118 -8.06 0.37 11.87
N LEU A 119 -7.27 0.23 12.94
CA LEU A 119 -7.70 0.54 14.30
C LEU A 119 -8.03 2.03 14.50
N GLY A 120 -7.32 2.92 13.81
CA GLY A 120 -7.58 4.35 13.82
C GLY A 120 -8.87 4.76 13.11
N ASN A 121 -9.32 4.00 12.11
CA ASN A 121 -10.41 4.37 11.23
C ASN A 121 -11.64 3.46 11.29
N CYS A 122 -11.50 2.24 11.77
CA CYS A 122 -12.55 1.22 11.78
C CYS A 122 -12.87 0.75 13.20
N ASP A 123 -14.11 0.32 13.38
CA ASP A 123 -14.55 -0.46 14.52
C ASP A 123 -14.04 -1.89 14.40
N PRO A 124 -13.32 -2.44 15.40
CA PRO A 124 -12.67 -3.75 15.28
C PRO A 124 -13.65 -4.93 15.20
N LEU A 125 -14.87 -4.77 15.71
CA LEU A 125 -15.89 -5.82 15.71
C LEU A 125 -16.56 -5.94 14.33
N THR A 126 -16.94 -4.81 13.75
CA THR A 126 -17.79 -4.76 12.54
C THR A 126 -17.00 -4.45 11.28
N GLY A 127 -15.79 -3.89 11.39
CA GLY A 127 -15.00 -3.36 10.28
C GLY A 127 -15.64 -2.16 9.58
N LEU A 128 -16.68 -1.54 10.20
CA LEU A 128 -17.25 -0.28 9.74
C LEU A 128 -16.37 0.90 10.18
N MET A 129 -16.60 2.08 9.62
CA MET A 129 -15.94 3.29 10.11
C MET A 129 -16.21 3.45 11.60
N ASN A 130 -15.17 3.74 12.37
CA ASN A 130 -15.36 4.10 13.78
C ASN A 130 -15.94 5.53 13.87
N ARG A 131 -16.28 5.94 15.10
CA ARG A 131 -16.92 7.24 15.37
C ARG A 131 -16.09 8.42 14.81
N GLY A 132 -14.76 8.37 14.93
CA GLY A 132 -13.87 9.45 14.46
C GLY A 132 -13.92 9.60 12.95
N ARG A 133 -13.68 8.50 12.24
CA ARG A 133 -13.71 8.49 10.77
C ARG A 133 -15.11 8.79 10.20
N LEU A 134 -16.18 8.34 10.89
CA LEU A 134 -17.54 8.68 10.49
C LEU A 134 -17.81 10.19 10.59
N ALA A 135 -17.36 10.84 11.67
CA ALA A 135 -17.53 12.27 11.85
C ALA A 135 -16.81 13.09 10.76
N GLU A 136 -15.59 12.69 10.38
CA GLU A 136 -14.83 13.29 9.28
C GLU A 136 -15.56 13.12 7.95
N ALA A 137 -15.95 11.87 7.60
CA ALA A 137 -16.66 11.57 6.36
C ALA A 137 -18.00 12.30 6.25
N LEU A 138 -18.72 12.45 7.37
CA LEU A 138 -19.96 13.23 7.42
C LEU A 138 -19.69 14.73 7.16
N GLY A 139 -18.63 15.28 7.75
CA GLY A 139 -18.21 16.66 7.51
C GLY A 139 -17.85 16.93 6.04
N GLU A 140 -17.11 16.02 5.42
CA GLU A 140 -16.77 16.07 3.99
C GLU A 140 -18.03 16.01 3.11
N THR A 141 -18.94 15.08 3.41
CA THR A 141 -20.21 14.91 2.68
C THR A 141 -21.09 16.15 2.77
N LEU A 142 -21.25 16.73 3.97
CA LEU A 142 -22.02 17.95 4.19
C LEU A 142 -21.41 19.14 3.43
N SER A 143 -20.08 19.28 3.45
CA SER A 143 -19.39 20.34 2.74
C SER A 143 -19.59 20.23 1.23
N THR A 144 -19.52 19.01 0.70
CA THR A 144 -19.75 18.71 -0.72
C THR A 144 -21.21 18.97 -1.11
N ALA A 145 -22.17 18.48 -0.31
CA ALA A 145 -23.60 18.70 -0.55
C ALA A 145 -23.94 20.21 -0.58
N ASN A 146 -23.37 20.98 0.35
CA ASN A 146 -23.57 22.44 0.38
C ASN A 146 -22.98 23.13 -0.87
N ARG A 147 -21.80 22.72 -1.30
CA ARG A 147 -21.15 23.28 -2.51
C ARG A 147 -21.93 22.94 -3.78
N GLU A 148 -22.45 21.72 -3.88
CA GLU A 148 -23.16 21.21 -5.05
C GLU A 148 -24.66 21.46 -5.01
N GLN A 149 -25.17 22.11 -3.94
CA GLN A 149 -26.59 22.35 -3.68
C GLN A 149 -27.42 21.07 -3.75
N SER A 150 -26.82 19.94 -3.29
CA SER A 150 -27.46 18.63 -3.24
C SER A 150 -27.92 18.30 -1.82
N ASN A 151 -28.86 17.35 -1.71
CA ASN A 151 -29.36 16.91 -0.42
C ASN A 151 -28.63 15.66 0.07
N CYS A 152 -28.38 15.56 1.36
CA CYS A 152 -27.93 14.35 2.01
C CYS A 152 -28.83 14.01 3.19
N ALA A 153 -28.87 12.71 3.57
CA ALA A 153 -29.62 12.25 4.72
C ALA A 153 -28.70 11.44 5.63
N PHE A 154 -28.80 11.64 6.93
CA PHE A 154 -28.10 10.84 7.94
C PHE A 154 -29.14 10.00 8.71
N LEU A 155 -28.92 8.68 8.71
CA LEU A 155 -29.81 7.71 9.38
C LEU A 155 -29.05 7.07 10.54
N ILE A 156 -29.74 6.93 11.68
CA ILE A 156 -29.23 6.21 12.84
C ILE A 156 -30.12 4.98 13.06
N ALA A 157 -29.49 3.81 13.09
CA ALA A 157 -30.14 2.56 13.46
C ALA A 157 -29.55 2.03 14.77
N ALA A 158 -30.37 1.49 15.63
CA ALA A 158 -29.96 0.92 16.91
C ALA A 158 -30.60 -0.46 17.14
N VAL A 159 -29.86 -1.34 17.82
CA VAL A 159 -30.38 -2.63 18.28
C VAL A 159 -31.02 -2.43 19.62
N ASN A 160 -32.33 -2.68 19.70
CA ASN A 160 -33.05 -2.64 20.97
C ASN A 160 -32.77 -3.91 21.79
N ASN A 161 -32.79 -3.76 23.11
CA ASN A 161 -32.65 -4.86 24.05
C ASN A 161 -31.34 -5.65 24.00
N LEU A 162 -30.26 -5.05 23.45
CA LEU A 162 -28.94 -5.67 23.45
C LEU A 162 -28.46 -6.10 24.86
N PRO A 163 -28.69 -5.33 25.92
CA PRO A 163 -28.38 -5.77 27.28
C PRO A 163 -29.07 -7.08 27.68
N VAL A 164 -30.32 -7.30 27.27
CA VAL A 164 -31.07 -8.55 27.53
C VAL A 164 -30.42 -9.72 26.77
N VAL A 165 -29.96 -9.50 25.55
CA VAL A 165 -29.24 -10.53 24.79
C VAL A 165 -27.92 -10.88 25.49
N ASN A 166 -27.17 -9.87 25.94
CA ASN A 166 -25.95 -10.07 26.72
C ASN A 166 -26.15 -10.90 27.97
N GLU A 167 -27.20 -10.59 28.72
CA GLU A 167 -27.55 -11.27 29.99
C GLU A 167 -27.99 -12.72 29.74
N ALA A 168 -28.82 -12.94 28.71
CA ALA A 168 -29.39 -14.26 28.43
C ALA A 168 -28.44 -15.20 27.69
N TYR A 169 -27.59 -14.68 26.79
CA TYR A 169 -26.81 -15.49 25.85
C TYR A 169 -25.31 -15.19 25.86
N GLY A 170 -24.87 -14.18 26.62
CA GLY A 170 -23.47 -13.76 26.71
C GLY A 170 -23.06 -12.77 25.61
N PHE A 171 -21.88 -12.16 25.81
CA PHE A 171 -21.34 -11.11 24.91
C PHE A 171 -21.02 -11.61 23.52
N GLU A 172 -20.58 -12.86 23.37
CA GLU A 172 -20.22 -13.44 22.06
C GLU A 172 -21.42 -13.47 21.12
N VAL A 173 -22.59 -13.89 21.60
CA VAL A 173 -23.83 -13.92 20.81
C VAL A 173 -24.31 -12.51 20.46
N ALA A 174 -24.18 -11.56 21.38
CA ALA A 174 -24.52 -10.17 21.11
C ALA A 174 -23.59 -9.55 20.04
N ASP A 175 -22.31 -9.86 20.06
CA ASP A 175 -21.34 -9.43 19.06
C ASP A 175 -21.68 -10.03 17.68
N GLU A 176 -22.08 -11.31 17.61
CA GLU A 176 -22.56 -11.92 16.37
C GLU A 176 -23.79 -11.21 15.80
N VAL A 177 -24.73 -10.81 16.66
CA VAL A 177 -25.92 -10.02 16.25
C VAL A 177 -25.51 -8.68 15.65
N ILE A 178 -24.57 -7.96 16.29
CA ILE A 178 -24.05 -6.68 15.80
C ILE A 178 -23.37 -6.86 14.44
N VAL A 179 -22.52 -7.88 14.29
CA VAL A 179 -21.84 -8.21 13.02
C VAL A 179 -22.84 -8.57 11.91
N ALA A 180 -23.85 -9.38 12.24
CA ALA A 180 -24.88 -9.76 11.26
C ALA A 180 -25.70 -8.54 10.80
N LEU A 181 -26.06 -7.65 11.72
CA LEU A 181 -26.75 -6.41 11.40
C LEU A 181 -25.91 -5.49 10.52
N SER A 182 -24.64 -5.30 10.85
CA SER A 182 -23.73 -4.45 10.08
C SER A 182 -23.57 -4.93 8.64
N ARG A 183 -23.50 -6.25 8.42
CA ARG A 183 -23.48 -6.84 7.08
C ARG A 183 -24.77 -6.57 6.29
N ARG A 184 -25.92 -6.69 6.93
CA ARG A 184 -27.21 -6.40 6.28
C ARG A 184 -27.35 -4.93 5.93
N LEU A 185 -26.95 -4.02 6.82
CA LEU A 185 -26.97 -2.58 6.53
C LEU A 185 -26.10 -2.23 5.32
N ARG A 186 -24.90 -2.80 5.19
CA ARG A 186 -24.05 -2.60 4.01
C ARG A 186 -24.68 -3.03 2.69
N GLN A 187 -25.58 -4.02 2.72
CA GLN A 187 -26.27 -4.53 1.52
C GLN A 187 -27.44 -3.64 1.10
N VAL A 188 -28.04 -2.94 2.03
CA VAL A 188 -29.27 -2.15 1.81
C VAL A 188 -28.93 -0.67 1.53
N VAL A 189 -27.91 -0.13 2.20
CA VAL A 189 -27.47 1.25 2.02
C VAL A 189 -26.34 1.27 0.99
N ARG A 190 -26.57 1.94 -0.13
CA ARG A 190 -25.59 2.19 -1.22
C ARG A 190 -25.05 3.58 -1.15
#